data_3b71b67eace8121af88a85bf1e1e7225
#
_entry.id   3b71b67eace8121af88a85bf1e1e7225
#
_cell.length_a   1.000
_cell.length_b   1.000
_cell.length_c   1.000
_cell.angle_alpha   90.00
_cell.angle_beta   90.00
_cell.angle_gamma   90.00
#
_symmetry.space_group_name_H-M   'P 1'
#
loop_
_entity.id
_entity.type
_entity.pdbx_description
1 polymer ?
#
loop_
_entity_poly.entity_id
_entity_poly.type
_entity_poly.pdbx_seq_one_letter_code
_entity_poly.pdbx_strand_id
1 'polypeptide(L)'
;MNMDRNVENVVRQLRDREEEGLRKYGVNTERTDLTSLEWLQHLQEELMDASVYIEKLKNDMKEMQATQEGLLEEISEMQWKKQYEND
;
A
#
# COMPACT_ATOMS: atom_id res chain seq x y z
N MET A 1 -6.91 4.15 27.49
CA MET A 1 -5.70 4.26 26.65
C MET A 1 -6.05 3.79 25.24
N ASN A 2 -5.87 4.66 24.26
CA ASN A 2 -6.17 4.30 22.87
C ASN A 2 -5.00 3.56 22.26
N MET A 3 -5.21 2.29 21.91
CA MET A 3 -4.22 1.51 21.18
C MET A 3 -4.35 1.82 19.70
N ASP A 4 -3.22 1.93 19.02
CA ASP A 4 -3.19 2.20 17.60
C ASP A 4 -3.68 0.96 16.83
N ARG A 5 -4.81 1.09 16.16
CA ARG A 5 -5.42 0.01 15.38
C ARG A 5 -4.50 -0.44 14.23
N ASN A 6 -3.77 0.50 13.65
CA ASN A 6 -2.85 0.18 12.56
C ASN A 6 -1.70 -0.69 13.06
N VAL A 7 -1.18 -0.41 14.24
CA VAL A 7 -0.13 -1.22 14.86
C VAL A 7 -0.66 -2.63 15.14
N GLU A 8 -1.86 -2.74 15.71
CA GLU A 8 -2.47 -4.04 15.99
C GLU A 8 -2.67 -4.88 14.72
N ASN A 9 -3.11 -4.24 13.66
CA ASN A 9 -3.29 -4.92 12.38
C ASN A 9 -1.97 -5.44 11.82
N VAL A 10 -0.91 -4.66 11.93
CA VAL A 10 0.43 -5.08 11.46
C VAL A 10 0.98 -6.21 12.33
N VAL A 11 0.80 -6.13 13.64
CA VAL A 11 1.24 -7.20 14.56
C VAL A 11 0.56 -8.52 14.20
N ARG A 12 -0.74 -8.50 13.95
CA ARG A 12 -1.47 -9.70 13.54
C ARG A 12 -0.95 -10.26 12.23
N GLN A 13 -0.73 -9.41 11.25
CA GLN A 13 -0.18 -9.80 9.95
C GLN A 13 1.22 -10.39 10.09
N LEU A 14 2.05 -9.82 10.97
CA LEU A 14 3.38 -10.36 11.24
C LEU A 14 3.31 -11.79 11.80
N ARG A 15 2.39 -12.05 12.70
CA ARG A 15 2.19 -13.41 13.24
C ARG A 15 1.73 -14.38 12.17
N ASP A 16 0.79 -13.97 11.33
CA ASP A 16 0.30 -14.80 10.24
C ASP A 16 1.41 -15.10 9.23
N ARG A 17 2.26 -14.12 8.92
CA ARG A 17 3.41 -14.32 8.03
C ARG A 17 4.44 -15.28 8.64
N GLU A 18 4.66 -15.18 9.94
CA GLU A 18 5.57 -16.08 10.66
C GLU A 18 5.12 -17.53 10.52
N GLU A 19 3.84 -17.79 10.78
CA GLU A 19 3.27 -19.13 10.65
C GLU A 19 3.36 -19.64 9.21
N GLU A 20 2.99 -18.81 8.26
CA GLU A 20 3.01 -19.16 6.84
C GLU A 20 4.42 -19.46 6.35
N GLY A 21 5.39 -18.63 6.75
CA GLY A 21 6.79 -18.84 6.39
C GLY A 21 7.35 -20.14 6.96
N LEU A 22 7.05 -20.41 8.22
CA LEU A 22 7.48 -21.64 8.89
C LEU A 22 6.85 -22.87 8.22
N ARG A 23 5.57 -22.79 7.87
CA ARG A 23 4.86 -23.86 7.19
C ARG A 23 5.44 -24.15 5.80
N LYS A 24 5.76 -23.09 5.04
CA LYS A 24 6.28 -23.22 3.67
C LYS A 24 7.73 -23.67 3.59
N TYR A 25 8.58 -23.06 4.43
CA TYR A 25 10.03 -23.21 4.30
C TYR A 25 10.65 -24.04 5.42
N GLY A 26 9.92 -24.31 6.49
CA GLY A 26 10.42 -25.10 7.63
C GLY A 26 11.48 -24.40 8.47
N VAL A 27 11.75 -23.12 8.21
CA VAL A 27 12.76 -22.33 8.92
C VAL A 27 12.22 -20.92 9.15
N ASN A 28 12.79 -20.23 10.13
CA ASN A 28 12.50 -18.83 10.41
C ASN A 28 13.80 -18.01 10.42
N THR A 29 13.74 -16.75 10.82
CA THR A 29 14.92 -15.88 10.81
C THR A 29 15.95 -16.23 11.87
N GLU A 30 15.64 -17.13 12.80
CA GLU A 30 16.60 -17.64 13.76
C GLU A 30 17.63 -18.61 13.12
N ARG A 31 17.43 -18.99 11.88
CA ARG A 31 18.36 -19.85 11.13
C ARG A 31 19.75 -19.22 11.05
N THR A 32 20.79 -20.06 11.04
CA THR A 32 22.18 -19.60 11.08
C THR A 32 22.98 -19.96 9.83
N ASP A 33 22.33 -20.51 8.81
CA ASP A 33 22.97 -20.99 7.58
C ASP A 33 23.16 -19.90 6.52
N LEU A 34 22.59 -18.71 6.73
CA LEU A 34 22.76 -17.57 5.82
C LEU A 34 23.77 -16.58 6.39
N THR A 35 24.65 -16.07 5.53
CA THR A 35 25.59 -15.02 5.92
C THR A 35 24.86 -13.67 6.04
N SER A 36 25.50 -12.72 6.71
CA SER A 36 24.96 -11.35 6.82
C SER A 36 24.79 -10.71 5.44
N LEU A 37 25.69 -10.99 4.51
CA LEU A 37 25.59 -10.46 3.15
C LEU A 37 24.38 -11.03 2.42
N GLU A 38 24.08 -12.31 2.61
CA GLU A 38 22.89 -12.93 2.04
C GLU A 38 21.62 -12.34 2.63
N TRP A 39 21.57 -12.08 3.95
CA TRP A 39 20.44 -11.39 4.57
C TRP A 39 20.26 -9.98 4.01
N LEU A 40 21.36 -9.25 3.80
CA LEU A 40 21.29 -7.89 3.20
C LEU A 40 20.76 -7.95 1.77
N GLN A 41 21.15 -8.97 1.00
CA GLN A 41 20.64 -9.13 -0.36
C GLN A 41 19.13 -9.38 -0.36
N HIS A 42 18.64 -10.25 0.54
CA HIS A 42 17.20 -10.49 0.67
C HIS A 42 16.45 -9.21 1.05
N LEU A 43 16.99 -8.46 2.01
CA LEU A 43 16.38 -7.19 2.41
C LEU A 43 16.34 -6.20 1.26
N GLN A 44 17.42 -6.10 0.49
CA GLN A 44 17.46 -5.19 -0.65
C GLN A 44 16.39 -5.55 -1.69
N GLU A 45 16.21 -6.83 -1.96
CA GLU A 45 15.18 -7.30 -2.89
C GLU A 45 13.79 -6.90 -2.41
N GLU A 46 13.50 -7.08 -1.13
CA GLU A 46 12.21 -6.69 -0.55
C GLU A 46 11.98 -5.18 -0.61
N LEU A 47 13.02 -4.39 -0.38
CA LEU A 47 12.92 -2.94 -0.46
C LEU A 47 12.68 -2.48 -1.90
N MET A 48 13.28 -3.13 -2.87
CA MET A 48 13.02 -2.87 -4.29
C MET A 48 11.57 -3.18 -4.64
N ASP A 49 11.07 -4.34 -4.23
CA ASP A 49 9.67 -4.72 -4.45
C ASP A 49 8.71 -3.72 -3.79
N ALA A 50 9.01 -3.32 -2.56
CA ALA A 50 8.22 -2.32 -1.85
C ALA A 50 8.19 -0.99 -2.62
N SER A 51 9.32 -0.58 -3.19
CA SER A 51 9.41 0.64 -3.99
C SER A 51 8.52 0.58 -5.23
N VAL A 52 8.46 -0.57 -5.89
CA VAL A 52 7.59 -0.79 -7.05
C VAL A 52 6.12 -0.67 -6.65
N TYR A 53 5.74 -1.28 -5.52
CA TYR A 53 4.37 -1.17 -5.01
C TYR A 53 4.00 0.28 -4.68
N ILE A 54 4.93 1.01 -4.08
CA ILE A 54 4.72 2.43 -3.78
C ILE A 54 4.47 3.22 -5.07
N GLU A 55 5.27 3.00 -6.09
CA GLU A 55 5.12 3.70 -7.37
C GLU A 55 3.78 3.39 -8.01
N LYS A 56 3.37 2.12 -8.00
CA LYS A 56 2.05 1.72 -8.50
C LYS A 56 0.93 2.45 -7.78
N LEU A 57 0.98 2.46 -6.45
CA LEU A 57 -0.05 3.11 -5.64
C LEU A 57 -0.09 4.62 -5.85
N LYS A 58 1.08 5.25 -6.00
CA LYS A 58 1.16 6.69 -6.32
C LYS A 58 0.46 6.98 -7.64
N ASN A 59 0.68 6.17 -8.65
CA ASN A 59 0.06 6.34 -9.96
C ASN A 59 -1.46 6.12 -9.89
N ASP A 60 -1.90 5.09 -9.16
CA ASP A 60 -3.33 4.83 -8.95
C ASP A 60 -4.00 6.02 -8.25
N MET A 61 -3.35 6.57 -7.23
CA MET A 61 -3.88 7.72 -6.49
C MET A 61 -3.94 8.97 -7.36
N LYS A 62 -2.94 9.20 -8.22
CA LYS A 62 -2.95 10.30 -9.17
C LYS A 62 -4.11 10.19 -10.16
N GLU A 63 -4.36 9.00 -10.66
CA GLU A 63 -5.48 8.74 -11.56
C GLU A 63 -6.82 8.98 -10.87
N MET A 64 -6.98 8.51 -9.64
CA MET A 64 -8.19 8.73 -8.83
C MET A 64 -8.41 10.22 -8.57
N GLN A 65 -7.35 10.95 -8.25
CA GLN A 65 -7.41 12.38 -8.02
C GLN A 65 -7.83 13.12 -9.28
N ALA A 66 -7.23 12.79 -10.43
CA ALA A 66 -7.58 13.38 -11.71
C ALA A 66 -9.05 13.11 -12.06
N THR A 67 -9.53 11.90 -11.80
CA THR A 67 -10.94 11.54 -12.02
C THR A 67 -11.86 12.37 -11.15
N GLN A 68 -11.53 12.54 -9.86
CA GLN A 68 -12.30 13.38 -8.94
C GLN A 68 -12.36 14.82 -9.41
N GLU A 69 -11.23 15.36 -9.83
CA GLU A 69 -11.16 16.74 -10.33
C GLU A 69 -12.01 16.92 -11.58
N GLY A 70 -11.95 15.97 -12.51
CA GLY A 70 -12.77 15.97 -13.71
C GLY A 70 -14.27 15.92 -13.40
N LEU A 71 -14.67 15.07 -12.47
CA LEU A 71 -16.06 14.97 -12.03
C LEU A 71 -16.53 16.25 -11.36
N LEU A 72 -15.70 16.87 -10.54
CA LEU A 72 -16.03 18.14 -9.90
C LEU A 72 -16.20 19.26 -10.92
N GLU A 73 -15.37 19.30 -11.95
CA GLU A 73 -15.50 20.25 -13.06
C GLU A 73 -16.81 20.05 -13.81
N GLU A 74 -17.15 18.80 -14.13
CA GLU A 74 -18.41 18.48 -14.81
C GLU A 74 -19.63 18.90 -13.99
N ILE A 75 -19.62 18.61 -12.70
CA ILE A 75 -20.69 19.01 -11.79
C ILE A 75 -20.82 20.52 -11.75
N SER A 76 -19.70 21.23 -11.66
CA SER A 76 -19.66 22.69 -11.67
C SER A 76 -20.28 23.27 -12.94
N GLU A 77 -19.90 22.74 -14.10
CA GLU A 77 -20.45 23.15 -15.40
C GLU A 77 -21.95 22.88 -15.49
N MET A 78 -22.39 21.72 -15.03
CA MET A 78 -23.80 21.36 -15.03
C MET A 78 -24.61 22.31 -14.15
N GLN A 79 -24.10 22.67 -12.98
CA GLN A 79 -24.75 23.62 -12.07
C GLN A 79 -24.83 25.03 -12.69
N TRP A 80 -23.73 25.44 -13.33
CA TRP A 80 -23.67 26.72 -14.02
C TRP A 80 -24.69 26.80 -15.14
N LYS A 81 -24.77 25.79 -16.01
CA LYS A 81 -25.76 25.73 -17.11
C LYS A 81 -27.18 25.73 -16.60
N LYS A 82 -27.46 24.98 -15.56
CA LYS A 82 -28.79 24.91 -14.98
C LYS A 82 -29.24 26.29 -14.43
N GLN A 83 -28.33 27.02 -13.83
CA GLN A 83 -28.59 28.35 -13.30
C GLN A 83 -28.91 29.36 -14.40
N TYR A 84 -28.22 29.32 -15.50
CA TYR A 84 -28.37 30.26 -16.61
C TYR A 84 -29.44 29.85 -17.62
N GLU A 85 -29.75 28.57 -17.76
CA GLU A 85 -30.79 28.09 -18.67
C GLU A 85 -32.21 28.26 -18.13
N ASN A 86 -32.36 28.44 -16.84
CA ASN A 86 -33.66 28.63 -16.19
C ASN A 86 -34.11 30.11 -16.11
N ASP A 87 -33.35 31.00 -16.63
CA ASP A 87 -33.71 32.42 -16.75
C ASP A 87 -34.41 32.70 -18.11
#